data_0012e03a53f4d54d687fcae1ece91071
#
_entry.id   0012e03a53f4d54d687fcae1ece91071
#
_cell.length_a   1.000
_cell.length_b   1.000
_cell.length_c   1.000
_cell.angle_alpha   90.00
_cell.angle_beta   90.00
_cell.angle_gamma   90.00
#
_symmetry.space_group_name_H-M   'P 1'
#
loop_
_entity.id
_entity.type
_entity.pdbx_description
1 polymer ?
#
loop_
_entity_poly.entity_id
_entity_poly.type
_entity_poly.pdbx_seq_one_letter_code
_entity_poly.pdbx_strand_id
1 'polypeptide(L)'
;FSSEFLAGGQRLCQGILRRYAECGRLEVPVPSYRGFHVRPSNLVARIVAHYGSEVRMELDGKLFDAGFPLDLFRANEAINARKRRWLAAEIARVHPDRAGALDAAAIEAAVLAIVHRLAGEGRIVLYRQPLQLSDEIGQREGGVLENTVAEIAGLQATGQIDIRTDLTVTFIGDKRVLADVDTLARHGYGEDAFGNNVLLPRELSYLRRQHPHCVG
;
A
#
# COMPACT_ATOMS: atom_id res chain seq x y z
N PHE A 1 -38.84 -16.33 -4.21
CA PHE A 1 -38.54 -17.54 -5.04
C PHE A 1 -37.52 -17.25 -6.13
N SER A 2 -37.68 -16.18 -6.93
CA SER A 2 -36.74 -15.89 -8.08
C SER A 2 -35.33 -15.55 -7.62
N SER A 3 -35.16 -14.79 -6.54
CA SER A 3 -33.84 -14.37 -6.04
C SER A 3 -33.02 -15.53 -5.46
N GLU A 4 -33.66 -16.49 -4.82
CA GLU A 4 -33.00 -17.67 -4.26
C GLU A 4 -32.56 -18.65 -5.35
N PHE A 5 -33.35 -18.79 -6.42
CA PHE A 5 -33.00 -19.61 -7.59
C PHE A 5 -31.80 -19.03 -8.33
N LEU A 6 -31.75 -17.70 -8.52
CA LEU A 6 -30.63 -17.01 -9.13
C LEU A 6 -29.37 -17.12 -8.28
N ALA A 7 -29.48 -16.93 -6.97
CA ALA A 7 -28.35 -17.09 -6.05
C ALA A 7 -27.85 -18.55 -5.97
N GLY A 8 -28.76 -19.53 -6.07
CA GLY A 8 -28.41 -20.95 -6.17
C GLY A 8 -27.66 -21.28 -7.46
N GLY A 9 -28.16 -20.79 -8.60
CA GLY A 9 -27.53 -20.94 -9.91
C GLY A 9 -26.15 -20.31 -9.96
N GLN A 10 -26.00 -19.10 -9.43
CA GLN A 10 -24.69 -18.43 -9.35
C GLN A 10 -23.68 -19.22 -8.52
N ARG A 11 -24.09 -19.74 -7.33
CA ARG A 11 -23.21 -20.58 -6.51
C ARG A 11 -22.76 -21.85 -7.21
N LEU A 12 -23.66 -22.50 -7.95
CA LEU A 12 -23.34 -23.71 -8.72
C LEU A 12 -22.36 -23.39 -9.85
N CYS A 13 -22.61 -22.34 -10.63
CA CYS A 13 -21.70 -21.88 -11.67
C CYS A 13 -20.32 -21.51 -11.13
N GLN A 14 -20.24 -20.78 -10.02
CA GLN A 14 -18.98 -20.49 -9.37
C GLN A 14 -18.26 -21.75 -8.88
N GLY A 15 -18.98 -22.74 -8.33
CA GLY A 15 -18.41 -24.03 -7.94
C GLY A 15 -17.81 -24.81 -9.10
N ILE A 16 -18.48 -24.80 -10.28
CA ILE A 16 -17.97 -25.42 -11.51
C ILE A 16 -16.74 -24.66 -12.00
N LEU A 17 -16.82 -23.34 -12.10
CA LEU A 17 -15.71 -22.51 -12.58
C LEU A 17 -14.44 -22.64 -11.71
N ARG A 18 -14.58 -22.83 -10.39
CA ARG A 18 -13.46 -23.11 -9.49
C ARG A 18 -12.72 -24.41 -9.83
N ARG A 19 -13.44 -25.45 -10.24
CA ARG A 19 -12.83 -26.76 -10.60
C ARG A 19 -11.98 -26.70 -11.86
N TYR A 20 -12.27 -25.77 -12.76
CA TYR A 20 -11.56 -25.57 -14.03
C TYR A 20 -10.68 -24.33 -14.03
N ALA A 21 -10.51 -23.67 -12.88
CA ALA A 21 -9.65 -22.51 -12.77
C ALA A 21 -8.18 -22.91 -12.97
N GLU A 22 -7.54 -22.31 -13.95
CA GLU A 22 -6.11 -22.46 -14.13
C GLU A 22 -5.38 -21.58 -13.10
N CYS A 23 -4.50 -22.19 -12.33
CA CYS A 23 -3.62 -21.46 -11.42
C CYS A 23 -2.45 -20.81 -12.17
N GLY A 24 -2.09 -19.62 -11.75
CA GLY A 24 -0.96 -18.85 -12.26
C GLY A 24 -0.24 -18.06 -11.16
N ARG A 25 0.78 -17.34 -11.59
CA ARG A 25 1.53 -16.38 -10.77
C ARG A 25 1.60 -15.07 -11.54
N LEU A 26 1.48 -13.96 -10.82
CA LEU A 26 1.55 -12.62 -11.36
C LEU A 26 2.38 -11.76 -10.41
N GLU A 27 3.48 -11.21 -10.90
CA GLU A 27 4.26 -10.22 -10.18
C GLU A 27 3.82 -8.81 -10.59
N VAL A 28 3.51 -7.98 -9.61
CA VAL A 28 3.08 -6.59 -9.81
C VAL A 28 3.75 -5.64 -8.81
N PRO A 29 3.93 -4.36 -9.18
CA PRO A 29 4.45 -3.37 -8.24
C PRO A 29 3.47 -3.15 -7.08
N VAL A 30 4.01 -2.81 -5.92
CA VAL A 30 3.23 -2.31 -4.79
C VAL A 30 2.58 -0.97 -5.17
N PRO A 31 1.32 -0.69 -4.74
CA PRO A 31 0.68 0.60 -5.00
C PRO A 31 1.58 1.77 -4.60
N SER A 32 1.73 2.76 -5.48
CA SER A 32 2.66 3.88 -5.30
C SER A 32 2.26 4.82 -4.17
N TYR A 33 0.95 5.00 -3.95
CA TYR A 33 0.43 5.79 -2.83
C TYR A 33 0.19 4.87 -1.64
N ARG A 34 1.00 5.00 -0.60
CA ARG A 34 0.86 4.34 0.72
C ARG A 34 0.69 2.81 0.69
N GLY A 35 1.06 2.16 -0.42
CA GLY A 35 0.98 0.70 -0.57
C GLY A 35 -0.46 0.15 -0.51
N PHE A 36 -0.62 -1.07 0.00
CA PHE A 36 -1.93 -1.73 0.14
C PHE A 36 -2.72 -1.16 1.33
N HIS A 37 -3.02 0.15 1.29
CA HIS A 37 -3.94 0.78 2.23
C HIS A 37 -5.41 0.46 1.87
N VAL A 38 -6.38 1.16 2.47
CA VAL A 38 -7.81 0.81 2.41
C VAL A 38 -8.33 0.59 0.98
N ARG A 39 -8.05 1.49 0.04
CA ARG A 39 -8.64 1.42 -1.30
C ARG A 39 -8.04 0.30 -2.16
N PRO A 40 -6.72 0.21 -2.37
CA PRO A 40 -6.12 -0.90 -3.12
C PRO A 40 -6.52 -2.26 -2.56
N SER A 41 -6.45 -2.43 -1.24
CA SER A 41 -6.81 -3.69 -0.58
C SER A 41 -8.27 -4.09 -0.81
N ASN A 42 -9.19 -3.14 -0.70
CA ASN A 42 -10.61 -3.40 -0.97
C ASN A 42 -10.88 -3.73 -2.44
N LEU A 43 -10.20 -3.06 -3.39
CA LEU A 43 -10.38 -3.34 -4.81
C LEU A 43 -9.86 -4.74 -5.17
N VAL A 44 -8.68 -5.13 -4.68
CA VAL A 44 -8.15 -6.48 -4.87
C VAL A 44 -9.08 -7.52 -4.27
N ALA A 45 -9.50 -7.36 -3.01
CA ALA A 45 -10.40 -8.30 -2.35
C ALA A 45 -11.77 -8.43 -3.07
N ARG A 46 -12.29 -7.33 -3.64
CA ARG A 46 -13.51 -7.35 -4.45
C ARG A 46 -13.34 -8.09 -5.76
N ILE A 47 -12.18 -8.02 -6.43
CA ILE A 47 -11.87 -8.84 -7.60
C ILE A 47 -11.91 -10.32 -7.19
N VAL A 48 -11.21 -10.71 -6.13
CA VAL A 48 -11.18 -12.08 -5.62
C VAL A 48 -12.59 -12.57 -5.31
N ALA A 49 -13.39 -11.77 -4.61
CA ALA A 49 -14.77 -12.07 -4.25
C ALA A 49 -15.69 -12.20 -5.48
N HIS A 50 -15.48 -11.38 -6.53
CA HIS A 50 -16.26 -11.45 -7.77
C HIS A 50 -16.16 -12.81 -8.45
N TYR A 51 -14.97 -13.37 -8.51
CA TYR A 51 -14.74 -14.71 -9.07
C TYR A 51 -14.99 -15.83 -8.07
N GLY A 52 -15.03 -15.51 -6.79
CA GLY A 52 -15.17 -16.48 -5.70
C GLY A 52 -14.03 -17.50 -5.65
N SER A 53 -12.85 -17.16 -6.16
CA SER A 53 -11.65 -18.01 -6.22
C SER A 53 -10.70 -17.67 -5.07
N GLU A 54 -9.86 -18.63 -4.68
CA GLU A 54 -8.80 -18.40 -3.71
C GLU A 54 -7.59 -17.80 -4.42
N VAL A 55 -7.12 -16.66 -3.93
CA VAL A 55 -5.89 -16.01 -4.41
C VAL A 55 -5.08 -15.55 -3.21
N ARG A 56 -3.79 -15.82 -3.26
CA ARG A 56 -2.84 -15.43 -2.22
C ARG A 56 -1.85 -14.42 -2.78
N MET A 57 -1.45 -13.47 -1.94
CA MET A 57 -0.35 -12.56 -2.21
C MET A 57 0.87 -12.99 -1.43
N GLU A 58 1.99 -13.18 -2.12
CA GLU A 58 3.28 -13.52 -1.55
C GLU A 58 4.16 -12.26 -1.45
N LEU A 59 4.72 -12.04 -0.26
CA LEU A 59 5.71 -11.02 0.03
C LEU A 59 6.80 -11.61 0.93
N ASP A 60 8.04 -11.60 0.49
CA ASP A 60 9.20 -12.12 1.25
C ASP A 60 8.98 -13.57 1.78
N GLY A 61 8.37 -14.43 0.97
CA GLY A 61 8.06 -15.84 1.32
C GLY A 61 6.86 -16.02 2.26
N LYS A 62 6.19 -14.93 2.67
CA LYS A 62 4.95 -14.99 3.44
C LYS A 62 3.74 -14.88 2.53
N LEU A 63 2.72 -15.67 2.83
CA LEU A 63 1.47 -15.70 2.09
C LEU A 63 0.37 -14.98 2.87
N PHE A 64 -0.37 -14.12 2.18
CA PHE A 64 -1.50 -13.36 2.68
C PHE A 64 -2.72 -13.67 1.83
N ASP A 65 -3.90 -13.77 2.42
CA ASP A 65 -5.13 -13.99 1.66
C ASP A 65 -5.58 -12.70 0.96
N ALA A 66 -5.55 -12.71 -0.37
CA ALA A 66 -5.93 -11.54 -1.17
C ALA A 66 -7.45 -11.25 -1.16
N GLY A 67 -8.26 -12.21 -0.72
CA GLY A 67 -9.70 -12.03 -0.52
C GLY A 67 -10.05 -11.25 0.75
N PHE A 68 -9.10 -11.09 1.67
CA PHE A 68 -9.30 -10.39 2.93
C PHE A 68 -8.51 -9.08 2.99
N PRO A 69 -9.16 -7.91 2.95
CA PRO A 69 -8.47 -6.62 3.03
C PRO A 69 -7.54 -6.50 4.23
N LEU A 70 -7.90 -7.09 5.37
CA LEU A 70 -7.09 -7.05 6.59
C LEU A 70 -5.74 -7.77 6.43
N ASP A 71 -5.69 -8.87 5.67
CA ASP A 71 -4.43 -9.57 5.39
C ASP A 71 -3.53 -8.75 4.47
N LEU A 72 -4.12 -8.03 3.50
CA LEU A 72 -3.38 -7.08 2.67
C LEU A 72 -2.85 -5.88 3.49
N PHE A 73 -3.58 -5.44 4.52
CA PHE A 73 -3.06 -4.44 5.47
C PHE A 73 -1.87 -4.96 6.28
N ARG A 74 -1.91 -6.22 6.70
CA ARG A 74 -0.76 -6.86 7.38
C ARG A 74 0.46 -6.95 6.46
N ALA A 75 0.26 -7.26 5.18
CA ALA A 75 1.33 -7.22 4.20
C ALA A 75 1.86 -5.79 4.02
N ASN A 76 0.98 -4.78 4.02
CA ASN A 76 1.38 -3.38 3.93
C ASN A 76 2.23 -2.94 5.13
N GLU A 77 1.96 -3.43 6.33
CA GLU A 77 2.83 -3.19 7.50
C GLU A 77 4.24 -3.79 7.32
N ALA A 78 4.35 -4.96 6.69
CA ALA A 78 5.66 -5.53 6.34
C ALA A 78 6.39 -4.66 5.30
N ILE A 79 5.68 -4.15 4.29
CA ILE A 79 6.20 -3.21 3.29
C ILE A 79 6.68 -1.93 3.98
N ASN A 80 5.88 -1.34 4.86
CA ASN A 80 6.23 -0.13 5.60
C ASN A 80 7.44 -0.34 6.53
N ALA A 81 7.53 -1.51 7.18
CA ALA A 81 8.70 -1.85 7.98
C ALA A 81 9.98 -1.94 7.13
N ARG A 82 9.88 -2.44 5.87
CA ARG A 82 11.00 -2.47 4.94
C ARG A 82 11.39 -1.07 4.47
N LYS A 83 10.41 -0.22 4.17
CA LYS A 83 10.62 1.19 3.85
C LYS A 83 11.36 1.92 4.98
N ARG A 84 10.93 1.73 6.24
CA ARG A 84 11.58 2.34 7.42
C ARG A 84 13.02 1.86 7.61
N ARG A 85 13.28 0.57 7.44
CA ARG A 85 14.67 0.04 7.51
C ARG A 85 15.57 0.63 6.44
N TRP A 86 15.08 0.73 5.21
CA TRP A 86 15.80 1.38 4.13
C TRP A 86 16.09 2.85 4.47
N LEU A 87 15.08 3.59 4.96
CA LEU A 87 15.21 4.98 5.34
C LEU A 87 16.28 5.15 6.45
N ALA A 88 16.25 4.34 7.49
CA ALA A 88 17.23 4.40 8.57
C ALA A 88 18.67 4.18 8.04
N ALA A 89 18.87 3.23 7.13
CA ALA A 89 20.15 2.99 6.50
C ALA A 89 20.62 4.19 5.66
N GLU A 90 19.73 4.83 4.91
CA GLU A 90 20.05 6.04 4.11
C GLU A 90 20.41 7.23 5.02
N ILE A 91 19.67 7.44 6.09
CA ILE A 91 19.96 8.52 7.04
C ILE A 91 21.32 8.30 7.69
N ALA A 92 21.63 7.09 8.15
CA ALA A 92 22.93 6.75 8.73
C ALA A 92 24.09 6.96 7.76
N ARG A 93 23.87 6.71 6.46
CA ARG A 93 24.89 6.95 5.42
C ARG A 93 25.17 8.44 5.18
N VAL A 94 24.14 9.28 5.32
CA VAL A 94 24.22 10.72 5.02
C VAL A 94 24.65 11.53 6.24
N HIS A 95 24.30 11.08 7.42
CA HIS A 95 24.63 11.70 8.72
C HIS A 95 25.37 10.69 9.60
N PRO A 96 26.69 10.47 9.37
CA PRO A 96 27.49 9.77 10.35
C PRO A 96 27.52 10.60 11.63
N ASP A 97 27.33 9.92 12.77
CA ASP A 97 27.22 10.48 14.11
C ASP A 97 28.05 11.76 14.32
N ARG A 98 27.38 12.89 14.39
CA ARG A 98 27.97 14.05 15.05
C ARG A 98 27.50 14.01 16.48
N ALA A 99 28.39 13.66 17.38
CA ALA A 99 28.25 13.86 18.81
C ALA A 99 28.04 15.36 19.07
N GLY A 100 26.81 15.81 18.99
CA GLY A 100 26.36 17.17 19.26
C GLY A 100 25.29 17.15 20.34
N ALA A 101 25.16 18.24 21.07
CA ALA A 101 24.08 18.41 22.04
C ALA A 101 22.73 18.15 21.34
N LEU A 102 21.83 17.44 22.03
CA LEU A 102 20.43 17.21 21.64
C LEU A 102 19.68 18.56 21.65
N ASP A 103 19.87 19.33 20.58
CA ASP A 103 19.10 20.56 20.36
C ASP A 103 17.97 20.27 19.39
N ALA A 104 16.73 20.53 19.83
CA ALA A 104 15.52 20.34 19.03
C ALA A 104 15.64 21.04 17.65
N ALA A 105 16.20 22.26 17.61
CA ALA A 105 16.37 23.00 16.37
C ALA A 105 17.38 22.32 15.43
N ALA A 106 18.41 21.69 15.96
CA ALA A 106 19.37 20.93 15.13
C ALA A 106 18.74 19.67 14.54
N ILE A 107 17.90 18.96 15.29
CA ILE A 107 17.15 17.77 14.81
C ILE A 107 16.15 18.21 13.75
N GLU A 108 15.39 19.27 13.98
CA GLU A 108 14.42 19.82 13.01
C GLU A 108 15.12 20.18 11.69
N ALA A 109 16.23 20.91 11.74
CA ALA A 109 17.00 21.26 10.55
C ALA A 109 17.53 20.02 9.81
N ALA A 110 18.00 19.00 10.55
CA ALA A 110 18.46 17.73 9.97
C ALA A 110 17.32 16.98 9.28
N VAL A 111 16.14 16.86 9.93
CA VAL A 111 14.95 16.23 9.37
C VAL A 111 14.55 16.90 8.05
N LEU A 112 14.40 18.22 8.05
CA LEU A 112 14.01 18.98 6.86
C LEU A 112 15.03 18.85 5.73
N ALA A 113 16.32 18.96 6.04
CA ALA A 113 17.39 18.81 5.04
C ALA A 113 17.39 17.42 4.40
N ILE A 114 17.25 16.36 5.20
CA ILE A 114 17.22 14.98 4.71
C ILE A 114 15.97 14.73 3.87
N VAL A 115 14.78 15.13 4.36
CA VAL A 115 13.52 14.93 3.64
C VAL A 115 13.53 15.68 2.32
N HIS A 116 13.96 16.94 2.28
CA HIS A 116 14.05 17.72 1.05
C HIS A 116 15.05 17.14 0.07
N ARG A 117 16.21 16.67 0.54
CA ARG A 117 17.20 16.01 -0.30
C ARG A 117 16.63 14.73 -0.93
N LEU A 118 16.06 13.83 -0.12
CA LEU A 118 15.47 12.57 -0.61
C LEU A 118 14.26 12.82 -1.53
N ALA A 119 13.51 13.90 -1.30
CA ALA A 119 12.45 14.33 -2.21
C ALA A 119 13.00 14.86 -3.54
N GLY A 120 14.06 15.64 -3.50
CA GLY A 120 14.78 16.11 -4.71
C GLY A 120 15.40 14.97 -5.53
N GLU A 121 15.84 13.90 -4.86
CA GLU A 121 16.31 12.65 -5.49
C GLU A 121 15.13 11.74 -5.98
N GLY A 122 13.87 12.15 -5.76
CA GLY A 122 12.68 11.39 -6.14
C GLY A 122 12.44 10.13 -5.29
N ARG A 123 13.09 10.00 -4.15
CA ARG A 123 13.03 8.82 -3.25
C ARG A 123 11.96 8.93 -2.17
N ILE A 124 11.52 10.16 -1.87
CA ILE A 124 10.41 10.47 -0.98
C ILE A 124 9.39 11.29 -1.75
N VAL A 125 8.11 11.04 -1.49
CA VAL A 125 7.00 11.88 -1.95
C VAL A 125 6.49 12.68 -0.77
N LEU A 126 6.32 13.99 -0.97
CA LEU A 126 5.73 14.90 0.01
C LEU A 126 4.24 15.06 -0.28
N TYR A 127 3.39 14.65 0.64
CA TYR A 127 1.93 14.80 0.51
C TYR A 127 1.42 16.06 1.21
N ARG A 128 2.21 16.62 2.11
CA ARG A 128 1.86 17.82 2.88
C ARG A 128 3.02 18.78 2.96
N GLN A 129 2.71 20.06 2.86
CA GLN A 129 3.65 21.15 3.10
C GLN A 129 2.91 22.32 3.76
N PRO A 130 3.47 22.98 4.80
CA PRO A 130 4.71 22.59 5.47
C PRO A 130 4.57 21.28 6.22
N LEU A 131 5.71 20.57 6.45
CA LEU A 131 5.74 19.37 7.28
C LEU A 131 5.45 19.72 8.73
N GLN A 132 4.61 18.93 9.35
CA GLN A 132 4.29 19.08 10.79
C GLN A 132 5.16 18.08 11.57
N LEU A 133 6.18 18.59 12.21
CA LEU A 133 7.04 17.82 13.08
C LEU A 133 6.36 17.61 14.46
N SER A 134 6.86 16.61 15.20
CA SER A 134 6.35 16.30 16.52
C SER A 134 6.73 17.39 17.54
N ASP A 135 5.80 17.72 18.45
CA ASP A 135 6.08 18.62 19.59
C ASP A 135 7.11 18.03 20.56
N GLU A 136 7.38 16.72 20.46
CA GLU A 136 8.34 15.98 21.30
C GLU A 136 9.75 15.92 20.69
N ILE A 137 10.01 16.69 19.63
CA ILE A 137 11.32 16.70 18.96
C ILE A 137 12.42 17.09 19.96
N GLY A 138 13.48 16.30 20.04
CA GLY A 138 14.57 16.53 21.01
C GLY A 138 14.28 16.11 22.46
N GLN A 139 13.08 15.63 22.79
CA GLN A 139 12.74 15.12 24.13
C GLN A 139 12.91 13.62 24.27
N ARG A 140 13.11 12.91 23.15
CA ARG A 140 13.29 11.45 23.15
C ARG A 140 14.70 11.08 23.59
N GLU A 141 14.83 10.01 24.37
CA GLU A 141 16.12 9.40 24.66
C GLU A 141 16.81 8.95 23.36
N GLY A 142 18.14 9.09 23.28
CA GLY A 142 18.93 8.69 22.14
C GLY A 142 19.70 9.85 21.49
N GLY A 143 20.54 9.54 20.49
CA GLY A 143 21.35 10.51 19.75
C GLY A 143 20.55 11.29 18.70
N VAL A 144 21.20 12.29 18.09
CA VAL A 144 20.61 13.11 17.02
C VAL A 144 20.13 12.22 15.86
N LEU A 145 20.91 11.21 15.50
CA LEU A 145 20.57 10.27 14.41
C LEU A 145 19.28 9.50 14.72
N GLU A 146 19.17 8.92 15.92
CA GLU A 146 18.00 8.13 16.33
C GLU A 146 16.74 9.00 16.37
N ASN A 147 16.82 10.21 16.92
CA ASN A 147 15.72 11.17 16.93
C ASN A 147 15.32 11.59 15.50
N THR A 148 16.28 11.85 14.63
CA THR A 148 16.02 12.19 13.22
C THR A 148 15.31 11.04 12.49
N VAL A 149 15.78 9.80 12.67
CA VAL A 149 15.14 8.61 12.08
C VAL A 149 13.72 8.44 12.60
N ALA A 150 13.52 8.59 13.91
CA ALA A 150 12.21 8.45 14.54
C ALA A 150 11.23 9.52 14.05
N GLU A 151 11.69 10.75 13.88
CA GLU A 151 10.85 11.86 13.41
C GLU A 151 10.43 11.65 11.94
N ILE A 152 11.36 11.27 11.05
CA ILE A 152 11.02 10.99 9.65
C ILE A 152 10.10 9.77 9.54
N ALA A 153 10.30 8.74 10.38
CA ALA A 153 9.37 7.61 10.47
C ALA A 153 7.98 8.04 10.94
N GLY A 154 7.89 9.02 11.86
CA GLY A 154 6.65 9.65 12.30
C GLY A 154 5.93 10.39 11.16
N LEU A 155 6.65 11.15 10.35
CA LEU A 155 6.10 11.81 9.16
C LEU A 155 5.52 10.80 8.17
N GLN A 156 6.16 9.64 7.99
CA GLN A 156 5.63 8.55 7.16
C GLN A 156 4.36 7.95 7.81
N ALA A 157 4.39 7.67 9.10
CA ALA A 157 3.26 7.07 9.82
C ALA A 157 2.01 7.95 9.77
N THR A 158 2.19 9.27 9.92
CA THR A 158 1.11 10.26 9.81
C THR A 158 0.68 10.54 8.36
N GLY A 159 1.37 9.96 7.38
CA GLY A 159 1.04 10.10 5.96
C GLY A 159 1.37 11.49 5.40
N GLN A 160 2.31 12.20 5.97
CA GLN A 160 2.81 13.47 5.42
C GLN A 160 3.81 13.24 4.29
N ILE A 161 4.53 12.11 4.37
CA ILE A 161 5.47 11.64 3.35
C ILE A 161 5.23 10.16 3.07
N ASP A 162 5.72 9.67 1.93
CA ASP A 162 5.96 8.24 1.71
C ASP A 162 7.28 8.01 1.00
N ILE A 163 7.83 6.80 1.20
CA ILE A 163 9.08 6.36 0.59
C ILE A 163 8.73 5.63 -0.70
N ARG A 164 9.27 6.09 -1.83
CA ARG A 164 9.19 5.36 -3.10
C ARG A 164 9.98 4.07 -3.02
N THR A 165 9.43 3.03 -3.57
CA THR A 165 10.05 1.72 -3.59
C THR A 165 9.71 1.00 -4.90
N ASP A 166 10.68 0.23 -5.41
CA ASP A 166 10.50 -0.67 -6.54
C ASP A 166 10.07 -2.08 -6.06
N LEU A 167 9.46 -2.16 -4.87
CA LEU A 167 8.98 -3.43 -4.33
C LEU A 167 7.85 -3.98 -5.19
N THR A 168 7.94 -5.28 -5.43
CA THR A 168 6.91 -6.08 -6.08
C THR A 168 6.33 -7.08 -5.10
N VAL A 169 5.12 -7.54 -5.40
CA VAL A 169 4.44 -8.65 -4.74
C VAL A 169 3.99 -9.65 -5.79
N THR A 170 3.88 -10.91 -5.41
CA THR A 170 3.41 -11.96 -6.31
C THR A 170 2.02 -12.43 -5.89
N PHE A 171 1.03 -12.29 -6.78
CA PHE A 171 -0.27 -12.93 -6.60
C PHE A 171 -0.26 -14.33 -7.21
N ILE A 172 -0.87 -15.29 -6.50
CA ILE A 172 -0.90 -16.71 -6.86
C ILE A 172 -2.33 -17.21 -6.77
N GLY A 173 -2.86 -17.76 -7.85
CA GLY A 173 -4.23 -18.29 -7.89
C GLY A 173 -4.83 -18.31 -9.28
N ASP A 174 -6.15 -18.15 -9.38
CA ASP A 174 -6.93 -18.17 -10.60
C ASP A 174 -6.46 -17.12 -11.62
N LYS A 175 -6.05 -17.53 -12.81
CA LYS A 175 -5.55 -16.66 -13.87
C LYS A 175 -6.52 -15.54 -14.25
N ARG A 176 -7.83 -15.76 -14.14
CA ARG A 176 -8.84 -14.72 -14.43
C ARG A 176 -8.78 -13.59 -13.41
N VAL A 177 -8.64 -13.95 -12.13
CA VAL A 177 -8.44 -12.99 -11.05
C VAL A 177 -7.12 -12.24 -11.24
N LEU A 178 -6.04 -12.98 -11.60
CA LEU A 178 -4.73 -12.40 -11.84
C LEU A 178 -4.75 -11.40 -13.00
N ALA A 179 -5.48 -11.66 -14.08
CA ALA A 179 -5.63 -10.74 -15.21
C ALA A 179 -6.31 -9.42 -14.79
N ASP A 180 -7.33 -9.48 -13.94
CA ASP A 180 -8.00 -8.29 -13.43
C ASP A 180 -7.15 -7.55 -12.39
N VAL A 181 -6.38 -8.27 -11.57
CA VAL A 181 -5.38 -7.66 -10.66
C VAL A 181 -4.28 -6.96 -11.44
N ASP A 182 -3.77 -7.55 -12.53
CA ASP A 182 -2.80 -6.93 -13.43
C ASP A 182 -3.36 -5.63 -14.04
N THR A 183 -4.60 -5.69 -14.53
CA THR A 183 -5.29 -4.52 -15.06
C THR A 183 -5.45 -3.44 -14.00
N LEU A 184 -5.82 -3.81 -12.78
CA LEU A 184 -5.92 -2.89 -11.65
C LEU A 184 -4.57 -2.26 -11.29
N ALA A 185 -3.48 -3.04 -11.25
CA ALA A 185 -2.14 -2.58 -10.96
C ALA A 185 -1.64 -1.58 -12.00
N ARG A 186 -1.85 -1.85 -13.29
CA ARG A 186 -1.52 -0.92 -14.40
C ARG A 186 -2.26 0.41 -14.31
N HIS A 187 -3.41 0.46 -13.63
CA HIS A 187 -4.18 1.67 -13.37
C HIS A 187 -3.97 2.21 -11.95
N GLY A 188 -2.80 1.96 -11.36
CA GLY A 188 -2.40 2.49 -10.06
C GLY A 188 -3.26 2.02 -8.89
N TYR A 189 -3.94 0.86 -9.04
CA TYR A 189 -4.91 0.36 -8.05
C TYR A 189 -6.07 1.35 -7.79
N GLY A 190 -6.45 2.13 -8.82
CA GLY A 190 -7.52 3.12 -8.77
C GLY A 190 -7.14 4.45 -8.12
N GLU A 191 -5.85 4.71 -7.96
CA GLU A 191 -5.31 5.96 -7.41
C GLU A 191 -4.04 6.38 -8.17
N ASP A 192 -3.79 7.69 -8.17
CA ASP A 192 -2.52 8.24 -8.64
C ASP A 192 -1.46 8.24 -7.51
N ALA A 193 -0.28 8.75 -7.81
CA ALA A 193 0.84 8.83 -6.84
C ALA A 193 0.56 9.75 -5.64
N PHE A 194 -0.53 10.53 -5.67
CA PHE A 194 -0.94 11.45 -4.60
C PHE A 194 -2.23 11.00 -3.89
N GLY A 195 -2.77 9.82 -4.26
CA GLY A 195 -3.98 9.27 -3.68
C GLY A 195 -5.29 9.83 -4.27
N ASN A 196 -5.22 10.54 -5.38
CA ASN A 196 -6.42 10.97 -6.08
C ASN A 196 -7.04 9.78 -6.82
N ASN A 197 -8.38 9.75 -6.87
CA ASN A 197 -9.11 8.68 -7.53
C ASN A 197 -8.86 8.68 -9.03
N VAL A 198 -8.42 7.54 -9.57
CA VAL A 198 -8.31 7.28 -11.00
C VAL A 198 -9.50 6.45 -11.46
N LEU A 199 -10.05 6.78 -12.63
CA LEU A 199 -11.13 6.01 -13.23
C LEU A 199 -10.65 4.60 -13.57
N LEU A 200 -11.36 3.60 -13.04
CA LEU A 200 -11.11 2.22 -13.41
C LEU A 200 -11.53 1.96 -14.87
N PRO A 201 -10.78 1.12 -15.60
CA PRO A 201 -11.12 0.74 -16.97
C PRO A 201 -12.46 -0.01 -17.04
N ARG A 202 -12.99 -0.16 -18.26
CA ARG A 202 -14.33 -0.76 -18.47
C ARG A 202 -14.39 -2.20 -18.01
N GLU A 203 -13.31 -2.94 -18.16
CA GLU A 203 -13.15 -4.34 -17.75
C GLU A 203 -13.40 -4.51 -16.24
N LEU A 204 -13.03 -3.52 -15.45
CA LEU A 204 -13.22 -3.49 -13.99
C LEU A 204 -14.47 -2.69 -13.56
N SER A 205 -15.44 -2.48 -14.46
CA SER A 205 -16.66 -1.69 -14.17
C SER A 205 -17.49 -2.27 -13.03
N TYR A 206 -17.46 -3.59 -12.81
CA TYR A 206 -18.13 -4.27 -11.69
C TYR A 206 -17.60 -3.86 -10.29
N LEU A 207 -16.40 -3.25 -10.24
CA LEU A 207 -15.84 -2.67 -9.00
C LEU A 207 -16.42 -1.29 -8.67
N ARG A 208 -17.12 -0.63 -9.60
CA ARG A 208 -17.77 0.64 -9.31
C ARG A 208 -18.89 0.39 -8.30
N ARG A 209 -19.05 1.29 -7.31
CA ARG A 209 -20.19 1.24 -6.41
C ARG A 209 -21.46 1.37 -7.25
N GLN A 210 -22.30 0.36 -7.26
CA GLN A 210 -23.70 0.57 -7.60
C GLN A 210 -24.27 1.43 -6.47
N HIS A 211 -24.61 2.69 -6.76
CA HIS A 211 -25.50 3.40 -5.87
C HIS A 211 -26.80 2.56 -5.81
N PRO A 212 -27.30 2.19 -4.63
CA PRO A 212 -28.64 1.64 -4.56
C PRO A 212 -29.52 2.71 -5.17
N HIS A 213 -30.18 2.37 -6.29
CA HIS A 213 -31.27 3.19 -6.79
C HIS A 213 -32.29 3.25 -5.66
N CYS A 214 -32.44 4.40 -5.02
CA CYS A 214 -33.63 4.69 -4.24
C CYS A 214 -34.80 4.56 -5.23
N VAL A 215 -35.47 3.42 -5.21
CA VAL A 215 -36.78 3.27 -5.81
C VAL A 215 -37.69 4.13 -4.95
N GLY A 216 -38.08 5.31 -5.45
CA GLY A 216 -39.10 6.16 -4.88
C GLY A 216 -40.49 5.53 -5.06
#